data_762e9de33d05f4272fd732823e2a3eef
#
_entry.id   762e9de33d05f4272fd732823e2a3eef
#
_cell.length_a   1.000
_cell.length_b   1.000
_cell.length_c   1.000
_cell.angle_alpha   90.00
_cell.angle_beta   90.00
_cell.angle_gamma   90.00
#
_symmetry.space_group_name_H-M   'P 1'
#
loop_
_entity.id
_entity.type
_entity.pdbx_description
1 polymer ?
#
loop_
_entity_poly.entity_id
_entity_poly.type
_entity_poly.pdbx_seq_one_letter_code
_entity_poly.pdbx_strand_id
1 'polypeptide(L)'
;MSLDDRLAAPRAMAPEMCSLNMGTMNFALYPAAARITEWRHDWEKPFLEGSDDLVFKNTPRDIARILQDLGAERSARFEFECYDIGHLEMLRHFADRGLVAPPFFIQFVFGVLG
;
A
#
# COMPACT_ATOMS: atom_id res chain seq x y z
N MET A 1 -4.33 10.99 -7.00
CA MET A 1 -3.62 9.97 -7.81
C MET A 1 -4.58 8.81 -8.05
N SER A 2 -4.85 8.48 -9.30
CA SER A 2 -5.71 7.36 -9.68
C SER A 2 -4.99 6.01 -9.46
N LEU A 3 -5.73 4.90 -9.52
CA LEU A 3 -5.10 3.58 -9.50
C LEU A 3 -4.20 3.36 -10.72
N ASP A 4 -4.59 3.85 -11.89
CA ASP A 4 -3.77 3.72 -13.09
C ASP A 4 -2.45 4.50 -13.00
N ASP A 5 -2.46 5.68 -12.38
CA ASP A 5 -1.21 6.43 -12.11
C ASP A 5 -0.28 5.62 -11.18
N ARG A 6 -0.85 4.99 -10.15
CA ARG A 6 -0.08 4.15 -9.21
C ARG A 6 0.51 2.91 -9.89
N LEU A 7 -0.19 2.34 -10.86
CA LEU A 7 0.25 1.15 -11.59
C LEU A 7 1.16 1.45 -12.78
N ALA A 8 1.32 2.71 -13.17
CA ALA A 8 2.11 3.08 -14.34
C ALA A 8 3.58 2.61 -14.22
N ALA A 9 4.22 2.87 -13.09
CA ALA A 9 5.61 2.49 -12.86
C ALA A 9 5.80 0.96 -12.81
N PRO A 10 5.07 0.17 -12.00
CA PRO A 10 5.24 -1.27 -11.98
C PRO A 10 4.86 -1.94 -13.31
N ARG A 11 3.92 -1.40 -14.07
CA ARG A 11 3.62 -1.89 -15.43
C ARG A 11 4.80 -1.71 -16.38
N ALA A 12 5.48 -0.57 -16.30
CA ALA A 12 6.63 -0.26 -17.17
C ALA A 12 7.90 -1.01 -16.77
N MET A 13 8.13 -1.18 -15.46
CA MET A 13 9.35 -1.76 -14.91
C MET A 13 9.29 -3.29 -14.77
N ALA A 14 8.08 -3.88 -14.78
CA ALA A 14 7.85 -5.32 -14.61
C ALA A 14 8.66 -5.93 -13.44
N PRO A 15 8.52 -5.43 -12.21
CA PRO A 15 9.30 -5.91 -11.07
C PRO A 15 8.91 -7.35 -10.71
N GLU A 16 9.83 -8.10 -10.15
CA GLU A 16 9.57 -9.45 -9.64
C GLU A 16 8.66 -9.43 -8.41
N MET A 17 8.72 -8.37 -7.61
CA MET A 17 7.92 -8.18 -6.40
C MET A 17 7.47 -6.73 -6.25
N CYS A 18 6.25 -6.56 -5.76
CA CYS A 18 5.66 -5.27 -5.40
C CYS A 18 5.12 -5.32 -3.97
N SER A 19 5.26 -4.23 -3.22
CA SER A 19 4.52 -4.06 -1.97
C SER A 19 3.04 -3.76 -2.28
N LEU A 20 2.15 -4.38 -1.51
CA LEU A 20 0.70 -4.22 -1.65
C LEU A 20 0.03 -4.07 -0.29
N ASN A 21 -0.44 -2.87 0.00
CA ASN A 21 -1.24 -2.61 1.21
C ASN A 21 -2.60 -3.28 1.09
N MET A 22 -2.96 -4.11 2.06
CA MET A 22 -4.15 -4.95 2.00
C MET A 22 -5.44 -4.26 2.45
N GLY A 23 -5.47 -2.92 2.47
CA GLY A 23 -6.68 -2.17 2.79
C GLY A 23 -6.53 -0.67 2.69
N THR A 24 -7.66 0.01 2.81
CA THR A 24 -7.74 1.47 2.98
C THR A 24 -7.49 1.82 4.43
N MET A 25 -6.70 2.85 4.68
CA MET A 25 -6.35 3.28 6.03
C MET A 25 -6.04 4.78 6.07
N ASN A 26 -6.12 5.38 7.25
CA ASN A 26 -5.44 6.64 7.47
C ASN A 26 -3.94 6.41 7.38
N PHE A 27 -3.22 7.40 6.91
CA PHE A 27 -1.76 7.31 6.82
C PHE A 27 -1.14 8.58 7.40
N ALA A 28 -1.28 8.73 8.73
CA ALA A 28 -0.90 9.94 9.43
C ALA A 28 0.51 9.82 10.03
N LEU A 29 1.40 10.68 9.55
CA LEU A 29 2.79 10.79 9.98
C LEU A 29 3.10 12.17 10.59
N TYR A 30 2.10 13.03 10.71
CA TYR A 30 2.26 14.41 11.18
C TYR A 30 3.01 14.55 12.54
N PRO A 31 2.91 13.60 13.51
CA PRO A 31 3.68 13.75 14.74
C PRO A 31 5.20 13.74 14.54
N ALA A 32 5.67 13.16 13.41
CA ALA A 32 7.09 13.17 13.08
C ALA A 32 7.60 14.58 12.69
N ALA A 33 6.72 15.47 12.22
CA ALA A 33 7.10 16.83 11.83
C ALA A 33 7.75 17.61 12.96
N ALA A 34 7.31 17.40 14.21
CA ALA A 34 7.87 18.06 15.39
C ALA A 34 9.33 17.69 15.70
N ARG A 35 9.83 16.61 15.12
CA ARG A 35 11.21 16.12 15.33
C ARG A 35 12.18 16.57 14.25
N ILE A 36 11.67 17.14 13.14
CA ILE A 36 12.47 17.53 12.00
C ILE A 36 12.81 19.02 12.13
N THR A 37 14.08 19.34 12.28
CA THR A 37 14.57 20.71 12.44
C THR A 37 14.98 21.36 11.13
N GLU A 38 15.37 20.54 10.15
CA GLU A 38 15.80 21.00 8.83
C GLU A 38 15.07 20.23 7.73
N TRP A 39 14.50 20.96 6.79
CA TRP A 39 13.79 20.42 5.65
C TRP A 39 14.61 20.59 4.38
N ARG A 40 14.69 19.56 3.57
CA ARG A 40 15.46 19.59 2.32
C ARG A 40 14.69 20.29 1.20
N HIS A 41 13.36 20.14 1.18
CA HIS A 41 12.49 20.70 0.16
C HIS A 41 11.26 21.36 0.77
N ASP A 42 10.77 22.43 0.14
CA ASP A 42 9.65 23.23 0.63
C ASP A 42 8.33 22.44 0.75
N TRP A 43 8.16 21.37 0.01
CA TRP A 43 6.96 20.53 0.04
C TRP A 43 6.93 19.52 1.20
N GLU A 44 8.06 19.19 1.80
CA GLU A 44 8.14 18.13 2.81
C GLU A 44 7.36 18.46 4.08
N LYS A 45 7.52 19.66 4.60
CA LYS A 45 6.84 20.10 5.82
C LYS A 45 5.32 20.15 5.64
N PRO A 46 4.77 20.88 4.64
CA PRO A 46 3.33 20.90 4.40
C PRO A 46 2.74 19.50 4.15
N PHE A 47 3.46 18.62 3.44
CA PHE A 47 3.02 17.26 3.20
C PHE A 47 2.92 16.45 4.49
N LEU A 48 3.94 16.52 5.34
CA LEU A 48 3.98 15.75 6.57
C LEU A 48 2.95 16.29 7.60
N GLU A 49 2.86 17.61 7.75
CA GLU A 49 1.88 18.23 8.66
C GLU A 49 0.44 17.97 8.22
N GLY A 50 0.16 17.98 6.90
CA GLY A 50 -1.17 17.69 6.34
C GLY A 50 -1.52 16.19 6.28
N SER A 51 -0.66 15.32 6.78
CA SER A 51 -0.94 13.88 6.77
C SER A 51 -2.00 13.44 7.79
N ASP A 52 -2.45 14.33 8.67
CA ASP A 52 -3.57 14.11 9.58
C ASP A 52 -4.92 13.96 8.85
N ASP A 53 -5.03 14.44 7.60
CA ASP A 53 -6.20 14.29 6.71
C ASP A 53 -5.90 13.38 5.50
N LEU A 54 -4.84 12.57 5.58
CA LEU A 54 -4.44 11.68 4.48
C LEU A 54 -5.06 10.29 4.61
N VAL A 55 -5.85 9.92 3.60
CA VAL A 55 -6.37 8.56 3.46
C VAL A 55 -5.61 7.83 2.35
N PHE A 56 -4.97 6.72 2.69
CA PHE A 56 -4.47 5.79 1.70
C PHE A 56 -5.62 4.88 1.24
N LYS A 57 -6.12 5.13 0.04
CA LYS A 57 -7.25 4.38 -0.52
C LYS A 57 -6.77 3.11 -1.23
N ASN A 58 -7.21 1.97 -0.73
CA ASN A 58 -7.02 0.68 -1.38
C ASN A 58 -8.22 -0.24 -1.10
N THR A 59 -9.29 -0.04 -1.87
CA THR A 59 -10.54 -0.80 -1.70
C THR A 59 -10.36 -2.25 -2.16
N PRO A 60 -11.27 -3.19 -1.81
CA PRO A 60 -11.26 -4.55 -2.36
C PRO A 60 -11.21 -4.59 -3.88
N ARG A 61 -11.89 -3.64 -4.56
CA ARG A 61 -11.85 -3.50 -6.01
C ARG A 61 -10.47 -3.10 -6.52
N ASP A 62 -9.82 -2.15 -5.84
CA ASP A 62 -8.47 -1.71 -6.21
C ASP A 62 -7.47 -2.86 -6.05
N ILE A 63 -7.54 -3.59 -4.93
CA ILE A 63 -6.69 -4.74 -4.65
C ILE A 63 -6.91 -5.85 -5.69
N ALA A 64 -8.16 -6.22 -5.97
CA ALA A 64 -8.46 -7.23 -6.99
C ALA A 64 -7.86 -6.87 -8.35
N ARG A 65 -7.96 -5.60 -8.74
CA ARG A 65 -7.37 -5.11 -10.00
C ARG A 65 -5.84 -5.18 -9.99
N ILE A 66 -5.19 -4.83 -8.86
CA ILE A 66 -3.73 -4.94 -8.73
C ILE A 66 -3.28 -6.39 -8.84
N LEU A 67 -3.95 -7.30 -8.15
CA LEU A 67 -3.65 -8.73 -8.17
C LEU A 67 -3.79 -9.32 -9.58
N GLN A 68 -4.83 -8.91 -10.31
CA GLN A 68 -5.03 -9.34 -11.71
C GLN A 68 -3.95 -8.77 -12.62
N ASP A 69 -3.77 -7.45 -12.60
CA ASP A 69 -2.89 -6.72 -13.52
C ASP A 69 -1.41 -7.08 -13.31
N LEU A 70 -0.91 -6.93 -12.08
CA LEU A 70 0.51 -7.17 -11.79
C LEU A 70 0.79 -8.65 -11.49
N GLY A 71 -0.10 -9.33 -10.79
CA GLY A 71 0.07 -10.74 -10.42
C GLY A 71 -0.21 -11.68 -11.57
N ALA A 72 -1.47 -11.82 -11.98
CA ALA A 72 -1.87 -12.81 -12.95
C ALA A 72 -1.33 -12.54 -14.37
N GLU A 73 -1.35 -11.26 -14.81
CA GLU A 73 -0.95 -10.91 -16.17
C GLU A 73 0.56 -10.67 -16.32
N ARG A 74 1.26 -10.24 -15.24
CA ARG A 74 2.69 -9.87 -15.27
C ARG A 74 3.58 -10.70 -14.36
N SER A 75 3.00 -11.67 -13.65
CA SER A 75 3.74 -12.59 -12.77
C SER A 75 4.50 -11.95 -11.62
N ALA A 76 4.14 -10.72 -11.23
CA ALA A 76 4.70 -10.09 -10.05
C ALA A 76 4.25 -10.82 -8.78
N ARG A 77 5.15 -10.99 -7.83
CA ARG A 77 4.86 -11.43 -6.48
C ARG A 77 4.54 -10.22 -5.60
N PHE A 78 3.95 -10.48 -4.44
CA PHE A 78 3.57 -9.40 -3.53
C PHE A 78 4.16 -9.60 -2.13
N GLU A 79 4.67 -8.51 -1.59
CA GLU A 79 4.82 -8.28 -0.17
C GLU A 79 3.50 -7.68 0.31
N PHE A 80 2.72 -8.47 1.06
CA PHE A 80 1.42 -8.03 1.56
C PHE A 80 1.60 -7.24 2.86
N GLU A 81 1.40 -5.94 2.79
CA GLU A 81 1.50 -5.06 3.95
C GLU A 81 0.17 -5.01 4.71
N CYS A 82 0.21 -5.37 5.98
CA CYS A 82 -0.92 -5.37 6.89
C CYS A 82 -0.70 -4.37 8.01
N TYR A 83 -1.57 -3.37 8.11
CA TYR A 83 -1.53 -2.31 9.12
C TYR A 83 -2.50 -2.58 10.27
N ASP A 84 -3.47 -3.46 10.07
CA ASP A 84 -4.38 -3.96 11.08
C ASP A 84 -4.83 -5.40 10.76
N ILE A 85 -5.63 -5.98 11.66
CA ILE A 85 -6.10 -7.37 11.52
C ILE A 85 -7.07 -7.54 10.34
N GLY A 86 -7.82 -6.50 9.98
CA GLY A 86 -8.73 -6.52 8.82
C GLY A 86 -7.99 -6.70 7.51
N HIS A 87 -6.73 -6.25 7.42
CA HIS A 87 -5.90 -6.46 6.23
C HIS A 87 -5.53 -7.94 6.05
N LEU A 88 -5.32 -8.71 7.13
CA LEU A 88 -5.15 -10.16 7.05
C LEU A 88 -6.42 -10.87 6.55
N GLU A 89 -7.59 -10.44 7.04
CA GLU A 89 -8.87 -10.97 6.56
C GLU A 89 -9.08 -10.65 5.08
N MET A 90 -8.62 -9.49 4.61
CA MET A 90 -8.64 -9.13 3.20
C MET A 90 -7.75 -10.06 2.37
N LEU A 91 -6.54 -10.35 2.83
CA LEU A 91 -5.64 -11.31 2.17
C LEU A 91 -6.27 -12.70 2.12
N ARG A 92 -6.84 -13.19 3.25
CA ARG A 92 -7.54 -14.46 3.30
C ARG A 92 -8.71 -14.50 2.29
N HIS A 93 -9.51 -13.43 2.22
CA HIS A 93 -10.62 -13.30 1.27
C HIS A 93 -10.17 -13.53 -0.19
N PHE A 94 -9.04 -12.97 -0.59
CA PHE A 94 -8.52 -13.15 -1.94
C PHE A 94 -7.85 -14.50 -2.16
N ALA A 95 -7.17 -15.04 -1.14
CA ALA A 95 -6.60 -16.39 -1.18
C ALA A 95 -7.70 -17.47 -1.33
N ASP A 96 -8.77 -17.38 -0.55
CA ASP A 96 -9.91 -18.30 -0.61
C ASP A 96 -10.61 -18.29 -1.98
N ARG A 97 -10.49 -17.19 -2.72
CA ARG A 97 -11.02 -17.03 -4.08
C ARG A 97 -10.02 -17.35 -5.19
N GLY A 98 -8.82 -17.77 -4.83
CA GLY A 98 -7.80 -18.18 -5.80
C GLY A 98 -7.15 -17.01 -6.56
N LEU A 99 -7.29 -15.74 -6.08
CA LEU A 99 -6.63 -14.60 -6.71
C LEU A 99 -5.16 -14.51 -6.32
N VAL A 100 -4.78 -15.10 -5.20
CA VAL A 100 -3.39 -15.23 -4.75
C VAL A 100 -3.18 -16.63 -4.18
N ALA A 101 -1.96 -17.14 -4.30
CA ALA A 101 -1.58 -18.46 -3.81
C ALA A 101 -0.33 -18.38 -2.91
N PRO A 102 -0.20 -19.28 -1.91
CA PRO A 102 0.99 -19.35 -1.11
C PRO A 102 2.24 -19.76 -1.93
N PRO A 103 3.45 -19.48 -1.42
CA PRO A 103 3.72 -18.90 -0.10
C PRO A 103 3.45 -17.39 -0.08
N PHE A 104 2.93 -16.87 1.06
CA PHE A 104 2.69 -15.45 1.27
C PHE A 104 3.85 -14.80 2.02
N PHE A 105 4.34 -13.68 1.51
CA PHE A 105 5.19 -12.78 2.28
C PHE A 105 4.31 -11.69 2.90
N ILE A 106 4.12 -11.74 4.21
CA ILE A 106 3.26 -10.83 4.96
C ILE A 106 4.14 -9.97 5.87
N GLN A 107 4.00 -8.68 5.75
CA GLN A 107 4.66 -7.71 6.60
C GLN A 107 3.63 -6.95 7.44
N PHE A 108 3.79 -7.00 8.76
CA PHE A 108 3.03 -6.13 9.67
C PHE A 108 3.74 -4.80 9.83
N VAL A 109 3.04 -3.72 9.58
CA VAL A 109 3.60 -2.36 9.66
C VAL A 109 3.04 -1.65 10.89
N PHE A 110 3.93 -1.17 11.74
CA PHE A 110 3.61 -0.45 12.98
C PHE A 110 4.12 0.98 12.93
N GLY A 111 3.58 1.83 13.79
CA GLY A 111 4.06 3.19 13.96
C GLY A 111 3.42 4.23 13.05
N VAL A 112 2.45 3.85 12.26
CA VAL A 112 1.60 4.76 11.49
C VAL A 112 0.29 4.95 12.24
N LEU A 113 -0.19 6.18 12.35
CA LEU A 113 -1.54 6.45 12.85
C LEU A 113 -2.54 6.17 11.73
N GLY A 114 -3.19 5.03 11.84
CA GLY A 114 -4.05 4.50 10.79
C GLY A 114 -5.41 4.01 11.28
#